data_d5aac56b41c337d4b6a2f11e00f9b72c
#
_entry.id   d5aac56b41c337d4b6a2f11e00f9b72c
#
_cell.length_a   1.000
_cell.length_b   1.000
_cell.length_c   1.000
_cell.angle_alpha   90.00
_cell.angle_beta   90.00
_cell.angle_gamma   90.00
#
_symmetry.space_group_name_H-M   'P 1'
#
loop_
_entity.id
_entity.type
_entity.pdbx_description
1 polymer ?
#
loop_
_entity_poly.entity_id
_entity_poly.type
_entity_poly.pdbx_seq_one_letter_code
_entity_poly.pdbx_strand_id
1 'polypeptide(L)' 'MELQSFLGKLRACNKWLTHQQYKTLRGQAIAGDVLGASKGLEKILKNAGVAK' A
#
# COMPACT_ATOMS: atom_id res chain seq x y z
N MET A 1 2.83 11.28 7.27
CA MET A 1 2.33 9.90 7.37
C MET A 1 3.44 9.00 7.85
N GLU A 2 3.16 8.20 8.84
CA GLU A 2 4.17 7.37 9.45
C GLU A 2 4.27 6.02 8.78
N LEU A 3 5.50 5.52 8.69
CA LEU A 3 5.78 4.25 8.05
C LEU A 3 5.00 3.10 8.69
N GLN A 4 4.97 3.05 10.02
CA GLN A 4 4.29 1.95 10.71
C GLN A 4 2.78 1.97 10.46
N SER A 5 2.18 3.16 10.44
CA SER A 5 0.76 3.28 10.12
C SER A 5 0.47 2.77 8.72
N PHE A 6 1.34 3.15 7.77
CA PHE A 6 1.18 2.68 6.40
C PHE A 6 1.34 1.17 6.29
N LEU A 7 2.34 0.61 6.96
CA LEU A 7 2.58 -0.83 6.91
C LEU A 7 1.41 -1.60 7.50
N GLY A 8 0.81 -1.09 8.57
CA GLY A 8 -0.38 -1.71 9.15
C GLY A 8 -1.54 -1.71 8.17
N LYS A 9 -1.75 -0.58 7.48
CA LYS A 9 -2.80 -0.48 6.48
C LYS A 9 -2.53 -1.41 5.31
N LEU A 10 -1.26 -1.50 4.90
CA LEU A 10 -0.87 -2.37 3.80
C LEU A 10 -1.16 -3.83 4.13
N ARG A 11 -0.85 -4.25 5.34
CA ARG A 11 -1.15 -5.62 5.78
C ARG A 11 -2.65 -5.89 5.80
N ALA A 12 -3.43 -4.92 6.25
CA ALA A 12 -4.88 -5.06 6.28
C ALA A 12 -5.47 -5.20 4.88
N CYS A 13 -4.82 -4.60 3.89
CA CYS A 13 -5.27 -4.65 2.50
C CYS A 13 -4.61 -5.75 1.68
N ASN A 14 -3.82 -6.60 2.33
CA ASN A 14 -3.03 -7.62 1.65
C ASN A 14 -3.87 -8.52 0.74
N LYS A 15 -5.09 -8.83 1.14
CA LYS A 15 -5.94 -9.74 0.37
C LYS A 15 -6.35 -9.18 -0.99
N TRP A 16 -6.24 -7.86 -1.18
CA TRP A 16 -6.54 -7.23 -2.46
C TRP A 16 -5.31 -6.98 -3.30
N LEU A 17 -4.14 -7.39 -2.82
CA LEU A 17 -2.87 -7.14 -3.49
C LEU A 17 -2.24 -8.45 -3.93
N THR A 18 -1.55 -8.40 -5.08
CA THR A 18 -0.69 -9.51 -5.45
C THR A 18 0.55 -9.47 -4.56
N HIS A 19 1.26 -10.59 -4.49
CA HIS A 19 2.49 -10.65 -3.72
C HIS A 19 3.48 -9.58 -4.18
N GLN A 20 3.59 -9.39 -5.48
CA GLN A 20 4.51 -8.41 -6.03
C GLN A 20 4.08 -6.99 -5.70
N GLN A 21 2.79 -6.70 -5.77
CA GLN A 21 2.29 -5.38 -5.40
C GLN A 21 2.59 -5.08 -3.94
N TYR A 22 2.36 -6.04 -3.09
CA TYR A 22 2.62 -5.89 -1.66
C TYR A 22 4.10 -5.58 -1.42
N LYS A 23 4.99 -6.37 -2.01
CA LYS A 23 6.43 -6.17 -1.84
C LYS A 23 6.88 -4.81 -2.38
N THR A 24 6.35 -4.41 -3.52
CA THR A 24 6.74 -3.15 -4.15
C THR A 24 6.35 -1.97 -3.26
N LEU A 25 5.11 -1.96 -2.78
CA LEU A 25 4.63 -0.87 -1.93
C LEU A 25 5.38 -0.84 -0.60
N ARG A 26 5.61 -2.00 -0.02
CA ARG A 26 6.35 -2.11 1.23
C ARG A 26 7.77 -1.58 1.07
N GLY A 27 8.47 -2.02 0.03
CA GLY A 27 9.83 -1.56 -0.22
C GLY A 27 9.90 -0.06 -0.49
N GLN A 28 8.93 0.46 -1.22
CA GLN A 28 8.88 1.89 -1.51
C GLN A 28 8.70 2.71 -0.22
N ALA A 29 7.82 2.26 0.65
CA ALA A 29 7.59 2.95 1.92
C ALA A 29 8.82 2.89 2.82
N ILE A 30 9.48 1.73 2.89
CA ILE A 30 10.67 1.56 3.71
C ILE A 30 11.82 2.42 3.18
N ALA A 31 11.87 2.62 1.87
CA ALA A 31 12.90 3.46 1.25
C ALA A 31 12.67 4.94 1.51
N GLY A 32 11.59 5.31 2.19
CA GLY A 32 11.33 6.69 2.54
C GLY A 32 10.20 7.34 1.77
N ASP A 33 9.60 6.64 0.81
CA ASP A 33 8.53 7.21 -0.01
C ASP A 33 7.17 6.68 0.43
N VAL A 34 6.83 6.95 1.69
CA VAL A 34 5.56 6.49 2.25
C VAL A 34 4.38 7.15 1.53
N LEU A 35 4.51 8.43 1.20
CA LEU A 35 3.43 9.13 0.51
C LEU A 35 3.15 8.54 -0.86
N GLY A 36 4.21 8.27 -1.63
CA GLY A 36 4.05 7.65 -2.95
C GLY A 36 3.48 6.25 -2.85
N ALA A 37 3.96 5.47 -1.87
CA ALA A 37 3.44 4.13 -1.64
C ALA A 37 1.96 4.18 -1.26
N SER A 38 1.58 5.14 -0.43
CA SER A 38 0.19 5.31 0.00
C SER A 38 -0.71 5.62 -1.20
N LYS A 39 -0.26 6.49 -2.09
CA LYS A 39 -1.03 6.81 -3.29
C LYS A 39 -1.17 5.59 -4.20
N GLY A 40 -0.10 4.81 -4.33
CA GLY A 40 -0.14 3.59 -5.12
C GLY A 40 -1.12 2.58 -4.54
N LEU A 41 -1.14 2.44 -3.23
CA LEU A 41 -2.08 1.55 -2.56
C LEU A 41 -3.52 2.00 -2.79
N GLU A 42 -3.79 3.30 -2.65
CA GLU A 42 -5.12 3.83 -2.89
C GLU A 42 -5.60 3.52 -4.31
N LYS A 43 -4.72 3.69 -5.28
CA LYS A 43 -5.06 3.44 -6.67
C LYS A 43 -5.43 1.97 -6.88
N ILE A 44 -4.66 1.07 -6.28
CA ILE A 44 -4.94 -0.36 -6.40
C ILE A 44 -6.28 -0.70 -5.76
N LEU A 45 -6.55 -0.17 -4.57
CA LEU A 45 -7.80 -0.43 -3.88
C LEU A 45 -8.99 0.13 -4.66
N LYS A 46 -8.83 1.29 -5.26
CA LYS A 46 -9.87 1.89 -6.07
C LYS A 46 -10.18 1.02 -7.29
N ASN A 47 -9.14 0.52 -7.94
CA ASN A 47 -9.33 -0.35 -9.10
C ASN A 47 -9.97 -1.67 -8.71
N ALA A 48 -9.73 -2.14 -7.49
CA ALA A 48 -10.33 -3.37 -6.99
C ALA A 48 -11.75 -3.17 -6.47
N GLY A 49 -12.24 -1.92 -6.47
CA GLY A 49 -13.58 -1.62 -5.99
C GLY A 49 -13.70 -1.59 -4.49
N VAL A 50 -12.60 -1.53 -3.76
CA VAL A 50 -12.61 -1.53 -2.29
C VAL A 50 -12.80 -0.13 -1.73
N ALA A 51 -12.13 0.85 -2.33
CA ALA A 51 -12.21 2.24 -1.89
C ALA A 51 -13.20 2.99 -2.76
N LYS A 52 -14.02 3.79 -2.13
CA LYS A 52 -15.05 4.57 -2.83
C LYS A 52 -14.93 6.04 -2.54
#